data_5bb4300a48326707411d19aacfe869f1
#
_entry.id   5bb4300a48326707411d19aacfe869f1
#
_cell.length_a   1.000
_cell.length_b   1.000
_cell.length_c   1.000
_cell.angle_alpha   90.00
_cell.angle_beta   90.00
_cell.angle_gamma   90.00
#
_symmetry.space_group_name_H-M   'P 1'
#
loop_
_entity.id
_entity.type
_entity.pdbx_description
1 polymer ?
#
loop_
_entity_poly.entity_id
_entity_poly.type
_entity_poly.pdbx_seq_one_letter_code
_entity_poly.pdbx_strand_id
1 'polypeptide(L)'
;MSAKEKTQSGTVDVNGTRLYYETAGEGPAVVLVHGGLVDSRLWDDQMKAFAKHHRVVRYDLRGFGRSAAAPQPFSHIEDLRALMDFLKIERATVVGLSLGGIIAADFALEHPDRVERLVLVGAGLRGDKQPPDKDAMKAYEAASKGIAEEFVNLTMKSGLYAAVREGTPAYARLRQMMLENFKAVSTFAPGFLKYPEPATIERLGQIKAPTLVVIGGEDAQSLKNVADTLAGGIPGARKVVIPGASHHPPLERPKEFNKAVLNFLKEK
;
A
#
# COMPACT_ATOMS: atom_id res chain seq x y z
N MET A 1 -0.74 28.98 1.26
CA MET A 1 -1.48 27.74 1.57
C MET A 1 -2.73 28.12 2.35
N SER A 2 -3.91 27.74 1.88
CA SER A 2 -5.13 27.94 2.64
C SER A 2 -5.10 27.06 3.89
N ALA A 3 -5.89 27.40 4.94
CA ALA A 3 -6.00 26.59 6.15
C ALA A 3 -6.41 25.11 5.85
N LYS A 4 -7.06 24.87 4.71
CA LYS A 4 -7.50 23.56 4.22
C LYS A 4 -6.36 22.63 3.74
N GLU A 5 -5.19 23.17 3.42
CA GLU A 5 -4.04 22.39 2.88
C GLU A 5 -3.00 22.02 3.94
N LYS A 6 -3.19 22.46 5.20
CA LYS A 6 -2.24 22.19 6.26
C LYS A 6 -2.35 20.72 6.69
N THR A 7 -1.27 19.97 6.50
CA THR A 7 -1.18 18.59 7.02
C THR A 7 -1.17 18.61 8.54
N GLN A 8 -2.04 17.81 9.14
CA GLN A 8 -2.05 17.52 10.57
C GLN A 8 -1.51 16.10 10.79
N SER A 9 -0.72 15.91 11.82
CA SER A 9 -0.19 14.60 12.20
C SER A 9 -0.54 14.26 13.63
N GLY A 10 -0.65 12.98 13.91
CA GLY A 10 -0.92 12.48 15.25
C GLY A 10 -0.57 11.02 15.41
N THR A 11 -0.80 10.52 16.61
CA THR A 11 -0.74 9.10 16.91
C THR A 11 -2.04 8.66 17.56
N VAL A 12 -2.37 7.38 17.38
CA VAL A 12 -3.53 6.75 18.02
C VAL A 12 -3.15 5.39 18.58
N ASP A 13 -3.57 5.09 19.80
CA ASP A 13 -3.41 3.79 20.42
C ASP A 13 -4.61 2.91 20.03
N VAL A 14 -4.36 1.86 19.24
CA VAL A 14 -5.37 0.91 18.74
C VAL A 14 -4.82 -0.52 18.77
N ASN A 15 -5.66 -1.47 19.11
CA ASN A 15 -5.35 -2.92 19.04
C ASN A 15 -3.97 -3.29 19.65
N GLY A 16 -3.58 -2.63 20.75
CA GLY A 16 -2.32 -2.89 21.43
C GLY A 16 -1.07 -2.35 20.73
N THR A 17 -1.23 -1.40 19.80
CA THR A 17 -0.12 -0.66 19.17
C THR A 17 -0.43 0.83 19.11
N ARG A 18 0.58 1.64 18.79
CA ARG A 18 0.44 3.07 18.49
C ARG A 18 0.72 3.30 17.01
N LEU A 19 -0.29 3.72 16.26
CA LEU A 19 -0.17 4.08 14.86
C LEU A 19 0.09 5.58 14.71
N TYR A 20 1.04 5.93 13.86
CA TYR A 20 1.24 7.29 13.37
C TYR A 20 0.40 7.52 12.11
N TYR A 21 -0.25 8.68 12.03
CA TYR A 21 -1.02 9.09 10.85
C TYR A 21 -0.83 10.57 10.51
N GLU A 22 -1.15 10.92 9.29
CA GLU A 22 -1.27 12.28 8.81
C GLU A 22 -2.59 12.44 8.05
N THR A 23 -3.20 13.64 8.18
CA THR A 23 -4.43 13.98 7.44
C THR A 23 -4.33 15.38 6.86
N ALA A 24 -4.90 15.59 5.67
CA ALA A 24 -4.97 16.89 5.00
C ALA A 24 -6.22 16.98 4.14
N GLY A 25 -6.71 18.19 3.91
CA GLY A 25 -7.88 18.45 3.07
C GLY A 25 -9.21 18.17 3.77
N GLU A 26 -10.28 18.38 3.03
CA GLU A 26 -11.67 18.19 3.45
C GLU A 26 -12.46 17.53 2.31
N GLY A 27 -13.62 16.93 2.62
CA GLY A 27 -14.49 16.26 1.65
C GLY A 27 -14.51 14.74 1.79
N PRO A 28 -14.84 13.99 0.74
CA PRO A 28 -14.86 12.53 0.77
C PRO A 28 -13.51 11.96 1.19
N ALA A 29 -13.53 10.94 2.05
CA ALA A 29 -12.30 10.40 2.63
C ALA A 29 -11.53 9.50 1.64
N VAL A 30 -10.21 9.65 1.60
CA VAL A 30 -9.28 8.77 0.90
C VAL A 30 -8.21 8.30 1.89
N VAL A 31 -8.11 7.00 2.11
CA VAL A 31 -7.11 6.39 3.00
C VAL A 31 -6.04 5.70 2.15
N LEU A 32 -4.78 6.08 2.39
CA LEU A 32 -3.62 5.61 1.65
C LEU A 32 -2.83 4.61 2.50
N VAL A 33 -2.72 3.36 2.04
CA VAL A 33 -2.07 2.23 2.73
C VAL A 33 -0.80 1.85 1.98
N HIS A 34 0.36 2.05 2.61
CA HIS A 34 1.66 1.81 1.98
C HIS A 34 2.02 0.32 1.87
N GLY A 35 3.03 0.02 1.09
CA GLY A 35 3.57 -1.33 0.90
C GLY A 35 4.53 -1.78 2.00
N GLY A 36 5.01 -3.01 1.93
CA GLY A 36 6.14 -3.46 2.71
C GLY A 36 7.41 -2.68 2.35
N LEU A 37 8.39 -2.64 3.26
CA LEU A 37 9.68 -1.95 3.10
C LEU A 37 9.64 -0.42 3.04
N VAL A 38 8.47 0.18 2.87
CA VAL A 38 8.28 1.63 2.81
C VAL A 38 7.35 2.09 3.93
N ASP A 39 7.05 3.38 4.01
CA ASP A 39 6.12 3.97 4.98
C ASP A 39 5.26 5.05 4.33
N SER A 40 4.51 5.80 5.13
CA SER A 40 3.57 6.81 4.64
C SER A 40 4.20 7.89 3.77
N ARG A 41 5.51 8.12 3.83
CA ARG A 41 6.25 9.06 2.97
C ARG A 41 6.19 8.68 1.47
N LEU A 42 5.88 7.43 1.16
CA LEU A 42 5.58 7.00 -0.21
C LEU A 42 4.52 7.91 -0.86
N TRP A 43 3.56 8.38 -0.10
CA TRP A 43 2.38 9.11 -0.54
C TRP A 43 2.51 10.65 -0.51
N ASP A 44 3.73 11.21 -0.39
CA ASP A 44 3.93 12.67 -0.29
C ASP A 44 3.30 13.47 -1.43
N ASP A 45 3.40 12.96 -2.66
CA ASP A 45 2.85 13.61 -3.85
C ASP A 45 1.33 13.46 -3.94
N GLN A 46 0.79 12.35 -3.41
CA GLN A 46 -0.66 12.08 -3.35
C GLN A 46 -1.34 12.93 -2.28
N MET A 47 -0.71 13.08 -1.10
CA MET A 47 -1.20 13.98 -0.06
C MET A 47 -1.48 15.38 -0.61
N LYS A 48 -0.51 15.97 -1.32
CA LYS A 48 -0.64 17.32 -1.91
C LYS A 48 -1.70 17.38 -3.01
N ALA A 49 -1.78 16.34 -3.85
CA ALA A 49 -2.66 16.34 -5.01
C ALA A 49 -4.13 16.09 -4.62
N PHE A 50 -4.37 15.11 -3.73
CA PHE A 50 -5.71 14.66 -3.38
C PHE A 50 -6.38 15.58 -2.34
N ALA A 51 -5.60 16.18 -1.43
CA ALA A 51 -6.11 17.09 -0.40
C ALA A 51 -6.82 18.34 -0.94
N LYS A 52 -6.68 18.63 -2.24
CA LYS A 52 -7.41 19.73 -2.89
C LYS A 52 -8.93 19.51 -2.92
N HIS A 53 -9.36 18.25 -2.92
CA HIS A 53 -10.76 17.87 -3.10
C HIS A 53 -11.25 16.76 -2.16
N HIS A 54 -10.34 16.18 -1.35
CA HIS A 54 -10.62 15.04 -0.49
C HIS A 54 -10.00 15.23 0.88
N ARG A 55 -10.59 14.63 1.91
CA ARG A 55 -9.93 14.42 3.19
C ARG A 55 -9.00 13.21 3.03
N VAL A 56 -7.72 13.46 2.88
CA VAL A 56 -6.70 12.41 2.68
C VAL A 56 -6.11 12.01 4.02
N VAL A 57 -6.03 10.71 4.25
CA VAL A 57 -5.34 10.12 5.40
C VAL A 57 -4.29 9.17 4.89
N ARG A 58 -3.08 9.25 5.44
CA ARG A 58 -2.03 8.24 5.31
C ARG A 58 -1.53 7.86 6.70
N TYR A 59 -1.07 6.64 6.86
CA TYR A 59 -0.54 6.18 8.14
C TYR A 59 0.60 5.20 7.93
N ASP A 60 1.42 5.05 8.95
CA ASP A 60 2.45 4.03 8.97
C ASP A 60 1.84 2.73 9.52
N LEU A 61 1.95 1.64 8.76
CA LEU A 61 1.54 0.32 9.21
C LEU A 61 2.29 -0.07 10.50
N ARG A 62 1.67 -0.88 11.32
CA ARG A 62 2.27 -1.43 12.54
C ARG A 62 3.67 -1.96 12.29
N GLY A 63 4.66 -1.45 13.04
CA GLY A 63 6.07 -1.81 12.91
C GLY A 63 6.85 -1.03 11.85
N PHE A 64 6.19 -0.20 11.03
CA PHE A 64 6.83 0.63 10.02
C PHE A 64 6.89 2.11 10.43
N GLY A 65 7.85 2.83 9.86
CA GLY A 65 7.99 4.27 10.02
C GLY A 65 8.00 4.70 11.48
N ARG A 66 7.01 5.50 11.85
CA ARG A 66 6.81 6.06 13.21
C ARG A 66 5.78 5.29 14.05
N SER A 67 5.16 4.26 13.46
CA SER A 67 4.25 3.38 14.18
C SER A 67 5.01 2.36 15.03
N ALA A 68 4.48 2.06 16.21
CA ALA A 68 5.07 1.06 17.08
C ALA A 68 4.79 -0.36 16.58
N ALA A 69 5.70 -1.27 16.82
CA ALA A 69 5.46 -2.71 16.71
C ALA A 69 4.77 -3.21 17.99
N ALA A 70 4.05 -4.31 17.87
CA ALA A 70 3.52 -5.01 19.04
C ALA A 70 3.98 -6.49 19.01
N PRO A 71 4.35 -7.05 20.15
CA PRO A 71 4.91 -8.40 20.23
C PRO A 71 3.84 -9.50 20.26
N GLN A 72 2.66 -9.24 19.75
CA GLN A 72 1.52 -10.18 19.76
C GLN A 72 0.88 -10.30 18.37
N PRO A 73 0.19 -11.40 18.07
CA PRO A 73 -0.50 -11.57 16.80
C PRO A 73 -1.51 -10.45 16.54
N PHE A 74 -1.55 -9.92 15.33
CA PHE A 74 -2.38 -8.77 14.96
C PHE A 74 -2.93 -8.86 13.53
N SER A 75 -3.91 -7.99 13.23
CA SER A 75 -4.50 -7.82 11.89
C SER A 75 -4.35 -6.37 11.45
N HIS A 76 -3.71 -6.14 10.31
CA HIS A 76 -3.67 -4.82 9.69
C HIS A 76 -5.06 -4.33 9.25
N ILE A 77 -5.99 -5.23 8.97
CA ILE A 77 -7.37 -4.91 8.61
C ILE A 77 -8.07 -4.27 9.79
N GLU A 78 -7.92 -4.86 10.99
CA GLU A 78 -8.49 -4.33 12.21
C GLU A 78 -7.79 -3.04 12.67
N ASP A 79 -6.49 -2.89 12.39
CA ASP A 79 -5.78 -1.63 12.63
C ASP A 79 -6.31 -0.51 11.73
N LEU A 80 -6.56 -0.78 10.44
CA LEU A 80 -7.17 0.17 9.51
C LEU A 80 -8.58 0.55 9.95
N ARG A 81 -9.41 -0.43 10.35
CA ARG A 81 -10.76 -0.18 10.86
C ARG A 81 -10.72 0.75 12.07
N ALA A 82 -9.89 0.42 13.06
CA ALA A 82 -9.77 1.20 14.30
C ALA A 82 -9.23 2.63 14.05
N LEU A 83 -8.30 2.80 13.11
CA LEU A 83 -7.83 4.13 12.69
C LEU A 83 -8.96 4.94 12.06
N MET A 84 -9.76 4.34 11.16
CA MET A 84 -10.91 5.01 10.54
C MET A 84 -11.94 5.40 11.59
N ASP A 85 -12.22 4.52 12.57
CA ASP A 85 -13.17 4.79 13.67
C ASP A 85 -12.70 5.98 14.53
N PHE A 86 -11.43 5.98 14.92
CA PHE A 86 -10.82 7.09 15.66
C PHE A 86 -10.93 8.42 14.90
N LEU A 87 -10.70 8.40 13.60
CA LEU A 87 -10.78 9.58 12.74
C LEU A 87 -12.23 9.95 12.35
N LYS A 88 -13.23 9.20 12.81
CA LYS A 88 -14.65 9.36 12.48
C LYS A 88 -14.90 9.31 10.96
N ILE A 89 -14.25 8.37 10.31
CA ILE A 89 -14.41 8.08 8.88
C ILE A 89 -15.31 6.85 8.77
N GLU A 90 -16.56 7.05 8.44
CA GLU A 90 -17.52 5.95 8.29
C GLU A 90 -17.24 5.15 7.02
N ARG A 91 -16.91 5.84 5.91
CA ARG A 91 -16.67 5.24 4.61
C ARG A 91 -15.57 6.00 3.87
N ALA A 92 -14.70 5.29 3.15
CA ALA A 92 -13.59 5.90 2.42
C ALA A 92 -13.29 5.19 1.10
N THR A 93 -12.67 5.91 0.17
CA THR A 93 -11.85 5.25 -0.85
C THR A 93 -10.58 4.73 -0.19
N VAL A 94 -10.28 3.44 -0.35
CA VAL A 94 -9.06 2.83 0.16
C VAL A 94 -8.09 2.59 -1.00
N VAL A 95 -6.90 3.17 -0.90
CA VAL A 95 -5.83 3.05 -1.91
C VAL A 95 -4.68 2.28 -1.27
N GLY A 96 -4.38 1.09 -1.77
CA GLY A 96 -3.34 0.23 -1.20
C GLY A 96 -2.26 -0.17 -2.21
N LEU A 97 -0.98 -0.05 -1.81
CA LEU A 97 0.15 -0.48 -2.63
C LEU A 97 0.75 -1.77 -2.08
N SER A 98 0.97 -2.77 -2.94
CA SER A 98 1.68 -4.03 -2.59
C SER A 98 1.04 -4.73 -1.39
N LEU A 99 1.71 -4.80 -0.24
CA LEU A 99 1.13 -5.24 1.04
C LEU A 99 -0.12 -4.42 1.42
N GLY A 100 -0.08 -3.10 1.22
CA GLY A 100 -1.25 -2.24 1.41
C GLY A 100 -2.40 -2.59 0.48
N GLY A 101 -2.11 -3.13 -0.70
CA GLY A 101 -3.10 -3.64 -1.64
C GLY A 101 -3.76 -4.93 -1.13
N ILE A 102 -3.00 -5.84 -0.52
CA ILE A 102 -3.54 -7.02 0.18
C ILE A 102 -4.50 -6.56 1.29
N ILE A 103 -4.04 -5.64 2.13
CA ILE A 103 -4.82 -5.10 3.25
C ILE A 103 -6.12 -4.45 2.74
N ALA A 104 -6.04 -3.64 1.69
CA ALA A 104 -7.18 -2.94 1.12
C ALA A 104 -8.22 -3.91 0.52
N ALA A 105 -7.78 -4.97 -0.18
CA ALA A 105 -8.66 -5.98 -0.76
C ALA A 105 -9.36 -6.79 0.34
N ASP A 106 -8.60 -7.26 1.33
CA ASP A 106 -9.16 -7.98 2.47
C ASP A 106 -10.09 -7.09 3.31
N PHE A 107 -9.74 -5.80 3.49
CA PHE A 107 -10.63 -4.83 4.16
C PHE A 107 -11.95 -4.65 3.42
N ALA A 108 -11.92 -4.60 2.08
CA ALA A 108 -13.14 -4.49 1.27
C ALA A 108 -14.02 -5.75 1.35
N LEU A 109 -13.42 -6.91 1.60
CA LEU A 109 -14.15 -8.17 1.81
C LEU A 109 -14.77 -8.27 3.21
N GLU A 110 -14.02 -7.87 4.24
CA GLU A 110 -14.48 -7.97 5.63
C GLU A 110 -15.38 -6.81 6.06
N HIS A 111 -15.18 -5.62 5.47
CA HIS A 111 -15.91 -4.40 5.80
C HIS A 111 -16.45 -3.70 4.55
N PRO A 112 -17.30 -4.35 3.73
CA PRO A 112 -17.74 -3.81 2.43
C PRO A 112 -18.47 -2.47 2.56
N ASP A 113 -19.17 -2.24 3.64
CA ASP A 113 -19.89 -0.98 3.89
C ASP A 113 -18.97 0.20 4.23
N ARG A 114 -17.71 -0.07 4.57
CA ARG A 114 -16.68 0.93 4.90
C ARG A 114 -15.88 1.39 3.67
N VAL A 115 -16.01 0.71 2.53
CA VAL A 115 -15.25 1.01 1.30
C VAL A 115 -16.16 1.61 0.25
N GLU A 116 -15.91 2.88 -0.09
CA GLU A 116 -16.61 3.58 -1.16
C GLU A 116 -16.08 3.17 -2.53
N ARG A 117 -14.76 3.19 -2.67
CA ARG A 117 -14.02 2.75 -3.86
C ARG A 117 -12.73 2.06 -3.43
N LEU A 118 -12.20 1.19 -4.27
CA LEU A 118 -10.98 0.46 -4.02
C LEU A 118 -9.94 0.76 -5.12
N VAL A 119 -8.71 1.09 -4.73
CA VAL A 119 -7.60 1.27 -5.67
C VAL A 119 -6.46 0.35 -5.25
N LEU A 120 -6.14 -0.63 -6.08
CA LEU A 120 -5.14 -1.65 -5.87
C LEU A 120 -3.91 -1.36 -6.74
N VAL A 121 -2.78 -1.00 -6.14
CA VAL A 121 -1.57 -0.53 -6.82
C VAL A 121 -0.46 -1.55 -6.68
N GLY A 122 -0.02 -2.18 -7.76
CA GLY A 122 1.00 -3.24 -7.69
C GLY A 122 0.69 -4.24 -6.57
N ALA A 123 -0.59 -4.51 -6.32
CA ALA A 123 -1.05 -5.25 -5.16
C ALA A 123 -0.57 -6.70 -5.18
N GLY A 124 -0.22 -7.23 -4.01
CA GLY A 124 -0.16 -8.66 -3.81
C GLY A 124 -1.56 -9.27 -3.73
N LEU A 125 -1.65 -10.58 -3.83
CA LEU A 125 -2.91 -11.33 -3.76
C LEU A 125 -2.74 -12.57 -2.89
N ARG A 126 -3.46 -12.65 -1.78
CA ARG A 126 -3.44 -13.84 -0.93
C ARG A 126 -4.06 -15.04 -1.65
N GLY A 127 -3.37 -16.17 -1.52
CA GLY A 127 -3.76 -17.41 -2.20
C GLY A 127 -3.19 -17.52 -3.62
N ASP A 128 -2.49 -16.52 -4.14
CA ASP A 128 -1.73 -16.64 -5.37
C ASP A 128 -0.57 -17.63 -5.21
N LYS A 129 -0.45 -18.54 -6.16
CA LYS A 129 0.51 -19.67 -6.11
C LYS A 129 1.72 -19.46 -7.03
N GLN A 130 1.95 -18.23 -7.48
CA GLN A 130 3.13 -17.98 -8.31
C GLN A 130 4.42 -18.23 -7.49
N PRO A 131 5.44 -18.81 -8.12
CA PRO A 131 6.72 -19.03 -7.43
C PRO A 131 7.34 -17.68 -7.05
N PRO A 132 7.98 -17.60 -5.87
CA PRO A 132 8.69 -16.38 -5.46
C PRO A 132 9.80 -16.06 -6.47
N ASP A 133 10.01 -14.76 -6.67
CA ASP A 133 11.12 -14.25 -7.48
C ASP A 133 12.47 -14.72 -6.87
N LYS A 134 13.37 -15.23 -7.71
CA LYS A 134 14.71 -15.71 -7.28
C LYS A 134 15.54 -14.61 -6.62
N ASP A 135 15.40 -13.37 -7.07
CA ASP A 135 16.13 -12.25 -6.49
C ASP A 135 15.51 -11.81 -5.15
N ALA A 136 14.19 -11.91 -5.00
CA ALA A 136 13.53 -11.75 -3.72
C ALA A 136 14.02 -12.79 -2.69
N MET A 137 14.23 -14.04 -3.09
CA MET A 137 14.77 -15.08 -2.19
C MET A 137 16.16 -14.74 -1.65
N LYS A 138 17.07 -14.24 -2.50
CA LYS A 138 18.41 -13.79 -2.08
C LYS A 138 18.32 -12.61 -1.11
N ALA A 139 17.42 -11.65 -1.39
CA ALA A 139 17.20 -10.54 -0.49
C ALA A 139 16.70 -11.02 0.89
N TYR A 140 15.73 -11.95 0.93
CA TYR A 140 15.27 -12.55 2.19
C TYR A 140 16.37 -13.28 2.96
N GLU A 141 17.32 -13.93 2.27
CA GLU A 141 18.47 -14.55 2.92
C GLU A 141 19.37 -13.49 3.59
N ALA A 142 19.63 -12.37 2.95
CA ALA A 142 20.35 -11.24 3.55
C ALA A 142 19.59 -10.66 4.74
N ALA A 143 18.26 -10.54 4.65
CA ALA A 143 17.40 -10.09 5.74
C ALA A 143 17.47 -11.02 6.94
N SER A 144 17.45 -12.34 6.73
CA SER A 144 17.55 -13.34 7.81
C SER A 144 18.87 -13.29 8.57
N LYS A 145 19.93 -12.81 7.89
CA LYS A 145 21.28 -12.59 8.47
C LYS A 145 21.40 -11.21 9.14
N GLY A 146 20.36 -10.37 9.09
CA GLY A 146 20.38 -9.01 9.64
C GLY A 146 21.20 -7.99 8.83
N ILE A 147 21.54 -8.28 7.57
CA ILE A 147 22.40 -7.44 6.73
C ILE A 147 21.53 -6.47 5.89
N ALA A 148 21.17 -5.34 6.50
CA ALA A 148 20.24 -4.36 5.92
C ALA A 148 20.71 -3.82 4.55
N GLU A 149 21.97 -3.42 4.43
CA GLU A 149 22.53 -2.86 3.20
C GLU A 149 22.47 -3.86 2.04
N GLU A 150 22.86 -5.11 2.29
CA GLU A 150 22.83 -6.17 1.28
C GLU A 150 21.39 -6.47 0.86
N PHE A 151 20.49 -6.61 1.83
CA PHE A 151 19.06 -6.78 1.58
C PHE A 151 18.50 -5.69 0.66
N VAL A 152 18.74 -4.41 0.99
CA VAL A 152 18.24 -3.28 0.22
C VAL A 152 18.86 -3.25 -1.17
N ASN A 153 20.17 -3.49 -1.28
CA ASN A 153 20.85 -3.51 -2.58
C ASN A 153 20.36 -4.63 -3.50
N LEU A 154 20.08 -5.82 -2.96
CA LEU A 154 19.50 -6.94 -3.72
C LEU A 154 18.05 -6.63 -4.12
N THR A 155 17.26 -6.10 -3.19
CA THR A 155 15.87 -5.71 -3.44
C THR A 155 15.78 -4.67 -4.56
N MET A 156 16.58 -3.61 -4.50
CA MET A 156 16.60 -2.54 -5.51
C MET A 156 17.06 -3.00 -6.90
N LYS A 157 17.74 -4.13 -7.01
CA LYS A 157 18.14 -4.75 -8.29
C LYS A 157 17.10 -5.73 -8.84
N SER A 158 16.07 -6.07 -8.06
CA SER A 158 15.02 -6.99 -8.51
C SER A 158 14.11 -6.36 -9.58
N GLY A 159 13.35 -7.20 -10.28
CA GLY A 159 12.37 -6.77 -11.27
C GLY A 159 11.29 -5.81 -10.74
N LEU A 160 11.09 -5.78 -9.41
CA LEU A 160 10.18 -4.83 -8.74
C LEU A 160 10.62 -3.36 -8.89
N TYR A 161 11.89 -3.10 -9.16
CA TYR A 161 12.47 -1.75 -9.23
C TYR A 161 13.11 -1.44 -10.59
N ALA A 162 12.69 -2.16 -11.63
CA ALA A 162 13.29 -2.08 -12.97
C ALA A 162 13.32 -0.65 -13.56
N ALA A 163 12.33 0.19 -13.23
CA ALA A 163 12.27 1.59 -13.67
C ALA A 163 12.96 2.57 -12.71
N VAL A 164 13.38 2.13 -11.52
CA VAL A 164 14.01 2.98 -10.50
C VAL A 164 15.51 3.00 -10.70
N ARG A 165 16.02 4.06 -11.30
CA ARG A 165 17.44 4.19 -11.66
C ARG A 165 18.24 4.84 -10.54
N GLU A 166 19.42 4.30 -10.27
CA GLU A 166 20.40 4.90 -9.37
C GLU A 166 20.69 6.36 -9.74
N GLY A 167 20.87 7.21 -8.72
CA GLY A 167 21.07 8.66 -8.89
C GLY A 167 19.78 9.46 -9.05
N THR A 168 18.61 8.82 -9.15
CA THR A 168 17.32 9.54 -9.19
C THR A 168 16.78 9.83 -7.78
N PRO A 169 15.98 10.91 -7.61
CA PRO A 169 15.30 11.18 -6.33
C PRO A 169 14.41 10.01 -5.85
N ALA A 170 13.77 9.30 -6.77
CA ALA A 170 12.95 8.13 -6.46
C ALA A 170 13.79 7.02 -5.83
N TYR A 171 14.96 6.72 -6.43
CA TYR A 171 15.91 5.74 -5.90
C TYR A 171 16.35 6.10 -4.48
N ALA A 172 16.80 7.34 -4.27
CA ALA A 172 17.27 7.79 -2.97
C ALA A 172 16.19 7.67 -1.88
N ARG A 173 14.96 8.09 -2.19
CA ARG A 173 13.82 8.01 -1.26
C ARG A 173 13.44 6.57 -0.93
N LEU A 174 13.35 5.71 -1.92
CA LEU A 174 13.01 4.29 -1.71
C LEU A 174 14.10 3.61 -0.87
N ARG A 175 15.36 3.78 -1.26
CA ARG A 175 16.48 3.18 -0.53
C ARG A 175 16.53 3.62 0.93
N GLN A 176 16.33 4.90 1.20
CA GLN A 176 16.27 5.43 2.55
C GLN A 176 15.13 4.79 3.35
N MET A 177 13.89 4.79 2.81
CA MET A 177 12.75 4.17 3.49
C MET A 177 13.00 2.69 3.78
N MET A 178 13.56 1.92 2.83
CA MET A 178 13.87 0.51 3.03
C MET A 178 14.87 0.26 4.17
N LEU A 179 15.93 1.06 4.24
CA LEU A 179 16.92 0.95 5.31
C LEU A 179 16.32 1.27 6.67
N GLU A 180 15.53 2.34 6.76
CA GLU A 180 14.87 2.76 8.00
C GLU A 180 13.80 1.75 8.46
N ASN A 181 13.12 1.09 7.53
CA ASN A 181 12.09 0.08 7.79
C ASN A 181 12.63 -1.37 7.82
N PHE A 182 13.92 -1.58 7.70
CA PHE A 182 14.51 -2.93 7.65
C PHE A 182 14.12 -3.80 8.85
N LYS A 183 14.09 -3.22 10.06
CA LYS A 183 13.70 -3.94 11.28
C LYS A 183 12.27 -4.48 11.22
N ALA A 184 11.37 -3.76 10.57
CA ALA A 184 9.98 -4.21 10.42
C ALA A 184 9.89 -5.51 9.61
N VAL A 185 10.71 -5.66 8.58
CA VAL A 185 10.76 -6.87 7.74
C VAL A 185 11.29 -8.08 8.52
N SER A 186 12.35 -7.88 9.29
CA SER A 186 13.00 -8.96 10.05
C SER A 186 12.19 -9.41 11.29
N THR A 187 11.28 -8.56 11.78
CA THR A 187 10.47 -8.85 12.98
C THR A 187 9.11 -9.47 12.69
N PHE A 188 8.69 -9.56 11.41
CA PHE A 188 7.47 -10.29 11.04
C PHE A 188 7.71 -11.80 11.08
N ALA A 189 7.71 -12.34 12.30
CA ALA A 189 7.75 -13.78 12.47
C ALA A 189 6.51 -14.44 11.85
N PRO A 190 6.65 -15.63 11.23
CA PRO A 190 5.51 -16.40 10.73
C PRO A 190 4.45 -16.58 11.82
N GLY A 191 3.16 -16.35 11.47
CA GLY A 191 2.04 -16.51 12.40
C GLY A 191 1.65 -15.27 13.20
N PHE A 192 2.41 -14.17 13.14
CA PHE A 192 2.01 -12.93 13.80
C PHE A 192 0.93 -12.17 13.01
N LEU A 193 0.98 -12.19 11.69
CA LEU A 193 -0.06 -11.60 10.85
C LEU A 193 -1.27 -12.52 10.78
N LYS A 194 -2.41 -12.02 11.25
CA LYS A 194 -3.70 -12.68 11.10
C LYS A 194 -4.40 -12.17 9.86
N TYR A 195 -4.75 -13.09 8.98
CA TYR A 195 -5.51 -12.83 7.77
C TYR A 195 -6.88 -13.52 7.86
N PRO A 196 -7.92 -12.95 7.24
CA PRO A 196 -9.20 -13.64 7.10
C PRO A 196 -9.10 -14.85 6.18
N GLU A 197 -9.95 -15.84 6.41
CA GLU A 197 -10.09 -17.00 5.56
C GLU A 197 -11.54 -17.10 5.02
N PRO A 198 -11.73 -17.65 3.82
CA PRO A 198 -10.73 -18.12 2.86
C PRO A 198 -9.90 -16.99 2.23
N ALA A 199 -8.84 -17.37 1.51
CA ALA A 199 -7.90 -16.42 0.91
C ALA A 199 -8.59 -15.48 -0.11
N THR A 200 -8.06 -14.26 -0.28
CA THR A 200 -8.63 -13.20 -1.13
C THR A 200 -8.93 -13.68 -2.55
N ILE A 201 -8.05 -14.50 -3.15
CA ILE A 201 -8.23 -15.00 -4.53
C ILE A 201 -9.53 -15.81 -4.70
N GLU A 202 -9.98 -16.50 -3.66
CA GLU A 202 -11.21 -17.30 -3.67
C GLU A 202 -12.47 -16.44 -3.53
N ARG A 203 -12.29 -15.15 -3.19
CA ARG A 203 -13.39 -14.25 -2.82
C ARG A 203 -13.46 -12.99 -3.68
N LEU A 204 -12.67 -12.88 -4.74
CA LEU A 204 -12.61 -11.67 -5.59
C LEU A 204 -13.99 -11.24 -6.10
N GLY A 205 -14.84 -12.19 -6.47
CA GLY A 205 -16.21 -11.94 -6.91
C GLY A 205 -17.14 -11.34 -5.85
N GLN A 206 -16.74 -11.31 -4.58
CA GLN A 206 -17.51 -10.74 -3.47
C GLN A 206 -17.19 -9.26 -3.21
N ILE A 207 -16.12 -8.72 -3.81
CA ILE A 207 -15.77 -7.29 -3.69
C ILE A 207 -16.83 -6.46 -4.42
N LYS A 208 -17.56 -5.63 -3.66
CA LYS A 208 -18.67 -4.81 -4.17
C LYS A 208 -18.26 -3.41 -4.57
N ALA A 209 -17.16 -2.91 -4.01
CA ALA A 209 -16.70 -1.55 -4.26
C ALA A 209 -16.22 -1.40 -5.71
N PRO A 210 -16.56 -0.32 -6.42
CA PRO A 210 -15.93 0.02 -7.69
C PRO A 210 -14.40 -0.02 -7.52
N THR A 211 -13.71 -0.77 -8.40
CA THR A 211 -12.29 -1.06 -8.22
C THR A 211 -11.44 -0.62 -9.39
N LEU A 212 -10.33 0.06 -9.11
CA LEU A 212 -9.27 0.38 -10.04
C LEU A 212 -8.01 -0.40 -9.69
N VAL A 213 -7.53 -1.22 -10.60
CA VAL A 213 -6.24 -1.92 -10.51
C VAL A 213 -5.20 -1.10 -11.26
N VAL A 214 -4.13 -0.67 -10.57
CA VAL A 214 -3.04 0.11 -11.17
C VAL A 214 -1.76 -0.70 -11.11
N ILE A 215 -1.04 -0.79 -12.22
CA ILE A 215 0.24 -1.51 -12.32
C ILE A 215 1.25 -0.68 -13.11
N GLY A 216 2.52 -0.73 -12.73
CA GLY A 216 3.60 -0.17 -13.53
C GLY A 216 3.89 -1.02 -14.78
N GLY A 217 4.16 -0.38 -15.91
CA GLY A 217 4.49 -1.09 -17.15
C GLY A 217 5.77 -1.92 -17.05
N GLU A 218 6.70 -1.48 -16.20
CA GLU A 218 7.99 -2.11 -15.93
C GLU A 218 8.01 -2.94 -14.63
N ASP A 219 6.84 -3.20 -14.02
CA ASP A 219 6.75 -4.02 -12.81
C ASP A 219 7.06 -5.50 -13.12
N ALA A 220 7.40 -6.28 -12.10
CA ALA A 220 7.68 -7.71 -12.23
C ALA A 220 6.50 -8.45 -12.88
N GLN A 221 6.80 -9.42 -13.75
CA GLN A 221 5.76 -10.15 -14.48
C GLN A 221 4.77 -10.86 -13.55
N SER A 222 5.23 -11.36 -12.40
CA SER A 222 4.36 -11.95 -11.38
C SER A 222 3.28 -10.98 -10.91
N LEU A 223 3.63 -9.71 -10.64
CA LEU A 223 2.66 -8.70 -10.21
C LEU A 223 1.75 -8.22 -11.35
N LYS A 224 2.24 -8.21 -12.58
CA LYS A 224 1.35 -7.98 -13.75
C LYS A 224 0.31 -9.07 -13.87
N ASN A 225 0.69 -10.33 -13.67
CA ASN A 225 -0.24 -11.47 -13.65
C ASN A 225 -1.27 -11.35 -12.50
N VAL A 226 -0.83 -10.93 -11.31
CA VAL A 226 -1.73 -10.64 -10.18
C VAL A 226 -2.70 -9.52 -10.55
N ALA A 227 -2.21 -8.43 -11.18
CA ALA A 227 -3.08 -7.33 -11.61
C ALA A 227 -4.13 -7.80 -12.63
N ASP A 228 -3.79 -8.74 -13.52
CA ASP A 228 -4.74 -9.35 -14.44
C ASP A 228 -5.77 -10.22 -13.71
N THR A 229 -5.34 -11.01 -12.74
CA THR A 229 -6.21 -11.82 -11.89
C THR A 229 -7.19 -10.95 -11.09
N LEU A 230 -6.71 -9.88 -10.49
CA LEU A 230 -7.55 -8.92 -9.75
C LEU A 230 -8.58 -8.25 -10.66
N ALA A 231 -8.14 -7.74 -11.82
CA ALA A 231 -9.02 -7.07 -12.76
C ALA A 231 -10.07 -8.00 -13.39
N GLY A 232 -9.71 -9.27 -13.63
CA GLY A 232 -10.64 -10.26 -14.17
C GLY A 232 -11.57 -10.87 -13.12
N GLY A 233 -11.14 -10.95 -11.85
CA GLY A 233 -11.89 -11.60 -10.77
C GLY A 233 -12.83 -10.66 -10.01
N ILE A 234 -12.53 -9.36 -9.95
CA ILE A 234 -13.37 -8.38 -9.24
C ILE A 234 -14.41 -7.82 -10.22
N PRO A 235 -15.73 -7.92 -9.91
CA PRO A 235 -16.78 -7.44 -10.80
C PRO A 235 -16.63 -5.95 -11.13
N GLY A 236 -16.61 -5.61 -12.43
CA GLY A 236 -16.51 -4.24 -12.92
C GLY A 236 -15.16 -3.55 -12.66
N ALA A 237 -14.15 -4.28 -12.20
CA ALA A 237 -12.82 -3.70 -12.01
C ALA A 237 -12.20 -3.27 -13.34
N ARG A 238 -11.44 -2.17 -13.29
CA ARG A 238 -10.69 -1.66 -14.45
C ARG A 238 -9.21 -1.70 -14.15
N LYS A 239 -8.41 -2.01 -15.16
CA LYS A 239 -6.95 -2.00 -15.05
C LYS A 239 -6.37 -0.80 -15.81
N VAL A 240 -5.41 -0.12 -15.16
CA VAL A 240 -4.60 0.95 -15.75
C VAL A 240 -3.12 0.60 -15.60
N VAL A 241 -2.39 0.67 -16.71
CA VAL A 241 -0.94 0.51 -16.74
C VAL A 241 -0.31 1.90 -16.74
N ILE A 242 0.65 2.16 -15.86
CA ILE A 242 1.43 3.41 -15.83
C ILE A 242 2.76 3.18 -16.57
N PRO A 243 2.93 3.72 -17.78
CA PRO A 243 4.15 3.52 -18.57
C PRO A 243 5.38 4.10 -17.86
N GLY A 244 6.50 3.37 -17.93
CA GLY A 244 7.78 3.79 -17.36
C GLY A 244 7.80 3.87 -15.82
N ALA A 245 6.84 3.23 -15.15
CA ALA A 245 6.89 2.95 -13.72
C ALA A 245 7.07 1.45 -13.50
N SER A 246 7.74 1.09 -12.41
CA SER A 246 7.79 -0.25 -11.87
C SER A 246 6.84 -0.41 -10.69
N HIS A 247 7.28 -0.93 -9.56
CA HIS A 247 6.41 -1.29 -8.44
C HIS A 247 5.81 -0.11 -7.66
N HIS A 248 6.39 1.08 -7.77
CA HIS A 248 5.96 2.25 -7.00
C HIS A 248 5.47 3.41 -7.89
N PRO A 249 4.42 3.21 -8.74
CA PRO A 249 3.89 4.26 -9.61
C PRO A 249 3.60 5.60 -8.90
N PRO A 250 3.10 5.62 -7.63
CA PRO A 250 2.86 6.86 -6.89
C PRO A 250 4.11 7.73 -6.71
N LEU A 251 5.28 7.12 -6.63
CA LEU A 251 6.55 7.79 -6.41
C LEU A 251 7.35 7.96 -7.71
N GLU A 252 7.27 6.99 -8.62
CA GLU A 252 8.03 6.97 -9.86
C GLU A 252 7.41 7.84 -10.95
N ARG A 253 6.08 7.88 -11.04
CA ARG A 253 5.27 8.64 -12.02
C ARG A 253 4.08 9.31 -11.33
N PRO A 254 4.33 10.22 -10.38
CA PRO A 254 3.27 10.77 -9.54
C PRO A 254 2.19 11.53 -10.32
N LYS A 255 2.54 12.19 -11.42
CA LYS A 255 1.57 12.95 -12.23
C LYS A 255 0.58 12.02 -12.93
N GLU A 256 1.08 10.97 -13.58
CA GLU A 256 0.30 9.98 -14.30
C GLU A 256 -0.56 9.17 -13.34
N PHE A 257 0.02 8.73 -12.22
CA PHE A 257 -0.69 8.04 -11.15
C PHE A 257 -1.82 8.88 -10.58
N ASN A 258 -1.53 10.12 -10.18
CA ASN A 258 -2.53 11.04 -9.62
C ASN A 258 -3.67 11.30 -10.60
N LYS A 259 -3.36 11.48 -11.91
CA LYS A 259 -4.37 11.66 -12.96
C LYS A 259 -5.30 10.44 -13.05
N ALA A 260 -4.74 9.23 -13.08
CA ALA A 260 -5.52 7.99 -13.18
C ALA A 260 -6.46 7.83 -11.98
N VAL A 261 -5.94 7.98 -10.76
CA VAL A 261 -6.73 7.82 -9.54
C VAL A 261 -7.78 8.94 -9.39
N LEU A 262 -7.40 10.21 -9.57
CA LEU A 262 -8.34 11.33 -9.45
C LEU A 262 -9.46 11.28 -10.51
N ASN A 263 -9.21 10.77 -11.70
CA ASN A 263 -10.26 10.54 -12.68
C ASN A 263 -11.25 9.47 -12.19
N PHE A 264 -10.73 8.37 -11.65
CA PHE A 264 -11.56 7.30 -11.09
C PHE A 264 -12.41 7.78 -9.89
N LEU A 265 -11.87 8.68 -9.05
CA LEU A 265 -12.61 9.25 -7.92
C LEU A 265 -13.76 10.17 -8.31
N LYS A 266 -13.74 10.73 -9.52
CA LYS A 266 -14.79 11.65 -10.03
C LYS A 266 -15.98 10.93 -10.68
N GLU A 267 -15.85 9.65 -10.96
CA GLU A 267 -16.90 8.87 -11.61
C GLU A 267 -18.09 8.69 -10.66
N LYS A 268 -19.30 8.71 -11.21
CA LYS A 268 -20.56 8.55 -10.46
C LYS A 268 -20.92 7.09 -10.29
#